data_1c57b759a742b7e01c1e28a3c7c43c44
#
_entry.id   1c57b759a742b7e01c1e28a3c7c43c44
#
_cell.length_a   1.000
_cell.length_b   1.000
_cell.length_c   1.000
_cell.angle_alpha   90.00
_cell.angle_beta   90.00
_cell.angle_gamma   90.00
#
_symmetry.space_group_name_H-M   'P 1'
#
loop_
_entity.id
_entity.type
_entity.pdbx_description
1 polymer ?
#
loop_
_entity_poly.entity_id
_entity_poly.type
_entity_poly.pdbx_seq_one_letter_code
_entity_poly.pdbx_strand_id
1 'polypeptide(L)'
;MHTIAREPLAFAPVEHRFEGHAYTLGIEEELMILDAQSFELVNAIEQMLEAAPIGEIKPELMESVLEISTDPCANMTEAGEQLRALRRRVAATAAGKELAIGSAGTHPFAMWEDQRIVARPRYRDLISALRFVARQELIFGMHVHVGIDDPDKAIHVANGMRIHMPVLLGLSANSPFWRAAPTGMASTRTPIFRAFPRIGIPPSYENWEDYERRIEFMINAGVIEDYTYLWHDVRPHPKFGTVEIRVMDSQTHIEHSLGLAALVQAMVKELAEHFDAGRRLSSYPWEMLDENKWLAARHGLEGELVDLPSSDRVSTRALAWRLLDRMREHATDLGAVNELDAVEELLTRGNGAARQVVVYEANHDLREVMAEIVAATLA
;
A
#
# COMPACT_ATOMS: atom_id res chain seq x y z
N MET A 1 37.05 -25.09 23.94
CA MET A 1 36.05 -24.48 23.09
C MET A 1 36.68 -24.23 21.72
N HIS A 2 36.45 -25.12 20.74
CA HIS A 2 36.91 -24.91 19.38
C HIS A 2 35.89 -24.05 18.67
N THR A 3 36.23 -22.81 18.39
CA THR A 3 35.51 -21.96 17.50
C THR A 3 35.71 -22.52 16.08
N ILE A 4 34.74 -23.26 15.58
CA ILE A 4 34.70 -23.62 14.15
C ILE A 4 34.42 -22.32 13.42
N ALA A 5 35.44 -21.72 12.82
CA ALA A 5 35.24 -20.68 11.80
C ALA A 5 34.49 -21.34 10.65
N ARG A 6 33.19 -21.10 10.55
CA ARG A 6 32.43 -21.41 9.35
C ARG A 6 32.97 -20.47 8.25
N GLU A 7 33.37 -21.07 7.11
CA GLU A 7 33.61 -20.27 5.90
C GLU A 7 32.38 -19.41 5.64
N PRO A 8 32.56 -18.16 5.20
CA PRO A 8 31.43 -17.35 4.79
C PRO A 8 30.68 -18.12 3.69
N LEU A 9 29.37 -18.33 3.90
CA LEU A 9 28.50 -18.91 2.90
C LEU A 9 28.64 -18.06 1.63
N ALA A 10 28.98 -18.69 0.51
CA ALA A 10 28.93 -18.04 -0.79
C ALA A 10 27.45 -17.84 -1.14
N PHE A 11 27.01 -16.60 -1.17
CA PHE A 11 25.65 -16.21 -1.46
C PHE A 11 25.44 -16.09 -2.98
N ALA A 12 24.28 -16.54 -3.47
CA ALA A 12 23.89 -16.26 -4.84
C ALA A 12 23.30 -14.84 -4.88
N PRO A 13 23.78 -13.94 -5.76
CA PRO A 13 23.28 -12.56 -5.83
C PRO A 13 21.77 -12.53 -6.07
N VAL A 14 21.06 -11.60 -5.42
CA VAL A 14 19.65 -11.33 -5.73
C VAL A 14 19.59 -10.65 -7.11
N GLU A 15 19.13 -11.37 -8.13
CA GLU A 15 18.95 -10.79 -9.46
C GLU A 15 18.02 -9.57 -9.39
N HIS A 16 18.42 -8.47 -9.99
CA HIS A 16 17.65 -7.23 -10.02
C HIS A 16 17.55 -6.62 -11.42
N ARG A 17 16.55 -5.74 -11.59
CA ARG A 17 16.27 -5.00 -12.83
C ARG A 17 16.32 -3.48 -12.62
N PHE A 18 17.13 -3.01 -11.68
CA PHE A 18 17.38 -1.57 -11.47
C PHE A 18 18.30 -0.99 -12.57
N GLU A 19 17.92 -1.21 -13.81
CA GLU A 19 18.62 -0.76 -15.02
C GLU A 19 17.62 -0.13 -16.02
N GLY A 20 16.36 -0.03 -15.60
CA GLY A 20 15.24 0.38 -16.43
C GLY A 20 15.08 1.90 -16.53
N HIS A 21 13.94 2.32 -17.08
CA HIS A 21 13.58 3.73 -17.15
C HIS A 21 13.16 4.22 -15.75
N ALA A 22 13.84 5.27 -15.28
CA ALA A 22 13.47 5.92 -14.03
C ALA A 22 12.05 6.49 -14.10
N TYR A 23 11.36 6.41 -12.94
CA TYR A 23 10.04 6.99 -12.70
C TYR A 23 8.88 6.41 -13.50
N THR A 24 9.04 5.23 -14.14
CA THR A 24 7.87 4.46 -14.60
C THR A 24 6.98 4.08 -13.42
N LEU A 25 5.70 3.89 -13.67
CA LEU A 25 4.70 3.61 -12.63
C LEU A 25 4.05 2.24 -12.78
N GLY A 26 3.73 1.62 -11.65
CA GLY A 26 2.78 0.54 -11.52
C GLY A 26 1.88 0.80 -10.33
N ILE A 27 0.57 0.58 -10.48
CA ILE A 27 -0.41 0.73 -9.42
C ILE A 27 -1.14 -0.59 -9.24
N GLU A 28 -1.22 -1.05 -7.99
CA GLU A 28 -1.98 -2.24 -7.59
C GLU A 28 -3.06 -1.80 -6.61
N GLU A 29 -4.27 -2.34 -6.77
CA GLU A 29 -5.38 -2.13 -5.84
C GLU A 29 -6.03 -3.46 -5.48
N GLU A 30 -6.25 -3.66 -4.19
CA GLU A 30 -7.04 -4.75 -3.64
C GLU A 30 -8.50 -4.30 -3.48
N LEU A 31 -9.41 -5.06 -4.06
CA LEU A 31 -10.84 -4.74 -4.14
C LEU A 31 -11.68 -5.84 -3.51
N MET A 32 -12.83 -5.46 -2.95
CA MET A 32 -13.83 -6.35 -2.37
C MET A 32 -14.72 -6.94 -3.44
N ILE A 33 -15.01 -8.24 -3.37
CA ILE A 33 -16.06 -8.89 -4.14
C ILE A 33 -17.29 -9.00 -3.24
N LEU A 34 -18.38 -8.36 -3.65
CA LEU A 34 -19.58 -8.17 -2.85
C LEU A 34 -20.82 -8.76 -3.51
N ASP A 35 -21.78 -9.20 -2.73
CA ASP A 35 -23.15 -9.38 -3.17
C ASP A 35 -23.77 -8.01 -3.49
N ALA A 36 -24.40 -7.87 -4.65
CA ALA A 36 -24.91 -6.58 -5.13
C ALA A 36 -26.08 -6.02 -4.32
N GLN A 37 -26.74 -6.81 -3.48
CA GLN A 37 -27.90 -6.39 -2.69
C GLN A 37 -27.59 -6.23 -1.20
N SER A 38 -26.90 -7.22 -0.63
CA SER A 38 -26.56 -7.22 0.81
C SER A 38 -25.29 -6.46 1.11
N PHE A 39 -24.41 -6.27 0.12
CA PHE A 39 -23.05 -5.77 0.25
C PHE A 39 -22.16 -6.62 1.17
N GLU A 40 -22.52 -7.86 1.43
CA GLU A 40 -21.67 -8.82 2.12
C GLU A 40 -20.55 -9.32 1.21
N LEU A 41 -19.42 -9.69 1.77
CA LEU A 41 -18.32 -10.28 1.01
C LEU A 41 -18.71 -11.64 0.45
N VAL A 42 -18.36 -11.88 -0.81
CA VAL A 42 -18.63 -13.14 -1.50
C VAL A 42 -17.32 -13.82 -1.90
N ASN A 43 -17.17 -15.09 -1.54
CA ASN A 43 -16.03 -15.91 -1.90
C ASN A 43 -16.13 -16.33 -3.38
N ALA A 44 -15.86 -15.40 -4.31
CA ALA A 44 -16.15 -15.56 -5.74
C ALA A 44 -14.96 -15.28 -6.68
N ILE A 45 -13.73 -15.23 -6.17
CA ILE A 45 -12.54 -14.90 -6.99
C ILE A 45 -12.41 -15.83 -8.23
N GLU A 46 -12.63 -17.14 -8.09
CA GLU A 46 -12.49 -18.06 -9.22
C GLU A 46 -13.53 -17.74 -10.34
N GLN A 47 -14.73 -17.31 -9.97
CA GLN A 47 -15.75 -16.87 -10.94
C GLN A 47 -15.33 -15.57 -11.64
N MET A 48 -14.64 -14.68 -10.93
CA MET A 48 -14.11 -13.44 -11.51
C MET A 48 -12.97 -13.75 -12.49
N LEU A 49 -12.05 -14.64 -12.12
CA LEU A 49 -10.92 -15.06 -12.94
C LEU A 49 -11.36 -15.77 -14.25
N GLU A 50 -12.43 -16.57 -14.21
CA GLU A 50 -12.96 -17.25 -15.40
C GLU A 50 -13.54 -16.27 -16.44
N ALA A 51 -14.02 -15.12 -16.00
CA ALA A 51 -14.67 -14.13 -16.84
C ALA A 51 -13.76 -12.99 -17.28
N ALA A 52 -12.59 -12.85 -16.67
CA ALA A 52 -11.62 -11.79 -16.97
C ALA A 52 -10.54 -12.27 -17.95
N PRO A 53 -9.99 -11.38 -18.78
CA PRO A 53 -8.76 -11.66 -19.52
C PRO A 53 -7.61 -12.06 -18.59
N ILE A 54 -6.74 -12.96 -19.09
CA ILE A 54 -5.61 -13.48 -18.32
C ILE A 54 -4.70 -12.32 -17.89
N GLY A 55 -4.42 -12.22 -16.58
CA GLY A 55 -3.48 -11.28 -15.99
C GLY A 55 -4.07 -9.94 -15.52
N GLU A 56 -5.33 -9.63 -15.87
CA GLU A 56 -5.97 -8.39 -15.40
C GLU A 56 -6.44 -8.44 -13.95
N ILE A 57 -6.82 -9.62 -13.49
CA ILE A 57 -7.23 -9.88 -12.11
C ILE A 57 -6.32 -10.94 -11.54
N LYS A 58 -5.87 -10.72 -10.31
CA LYS A 58 -5.11 -11.71 -9.55
C LYS A 58 -5.87 -12.08 -8.29
N PRO A 59 -5.76 -13.33 -7.83
CA PRO A 59 -6.30 -13.72 -6.54
C PRO A 59 -5.36 -13.21 -5.43
N GLU A 60 -5.97 -12.80 -4.32
CA GLU A 60 -5.29 -12.58 -3.05
C GLU A 60 -5.57 -13.73 -2.07
N LEU A 61 -5.17 -13.58 -0.79
CA LEU A 61 -5.25 -14.62 0.23
C LEU A 61 -6.69 -15.13 0.41
N MET A 62 -7.68 -14.23 0.40
CA MET A 62 -9.09 -14.56 0.59
C MET A 62 -9.82 -14.64 -0.75
N GLU A 63 -10.75 -15.60 -0.90
CA GLU A 63 -11.56 -15.74 -2.10
C GLU A 63 -12.54 -14.58 -2.36
N SER A 64 -12.72 -13.69 -1.39
CA SER A 64 -13.53 -12.47 -1.48
C SER A 64 -12.73 -11.22 -1.84
N VAL A 65 -11.43 -11.37 -2.12
CA VAL A 65 -10.50 -10.29 -2.48
C VAL A 65 -9.97 -10.52 -3.88
N LEU A 66 -9.94 -9.49 -4.70
CA LEU A 66 -9.25 -9.48 -5.98
C LEU A 66 -8.24 -8.34 -6.04
N GLU A 67 -7.13 -8.56 -6.71
CA GLU A 67 -6.16 -7.53 -7.04
C GLU A 67 -6.25 -7.17 -8.52
N ILE A 68 -6.22 -5.87 -8.80
CA ILE A 68 -5.97 -5.33 -10.14
C ILE A 68 -4.62 -4.63 -10.15
N SER A 69 -3.88 -4.77 -11.25
CA SER A 69 -2.57 -4.13 -11.41
C SER A 69 -2.47 -3.54 -12.80
N THR A 70 -1.94 -2.32 -12.91
CA THR A 70 -1.57 -1.77 -14.21
C THR A 70 -0.33 -2.49 -14.75
N ASP A 71 -0.15 -2.47 -16.06
CA ASP A 71 1.16 -2.72 -16.66
C ASP A 71 2.13 -1.59 -16.26
N PRO A 72 3.45 -1.75 -16.46
CA PRO A 72 4.39 -0.65 -16.29
C PRO A 72 4.04 0.53 -17.21
N CYS A 73 3.68 1.66 -16.60
CA CYS A 73 3.25 2.88 -17.29
C CYS A 73 4.39 3.88 -17.39
N ALA A 74 4.52 4.55 -18.52
CA ALA A 74 5.55 5.57 -18.73
C ALA A 74 5.29 6.86 -17.94
N ASN A 75 4.03 7.16 -17.61
CA ASN A 75 3.60 8.39 -16.94
C ASN A 75 2.24 8.22 -16.26
N MET A 76 1.81 9.24 -15.49
CA MET A 76 0.53 9.23 -14.77
C MET A 76 -0.70 9.19 -15.68
N THR A 77 -0.64 9.79 -16.87
CA THR A 77 -1.75 9.74 -17.84
C THR A 77 -2.05 8.30 -18.24
N GLU A 78 -1.02 7.55 -18.63
CA GLU A 78 -1.14 6.13 -18.99
C GLU A 78 -1.62 5.30 -17.80
N ALA A 79 -1.05 5.51 -16.61
CA ALA A 79 -1.46 4.82 -15.40
C ALA A 79 -2.93 5.08 -15.06
N GLY A 80 -3.38 6.31 -15.18
CA GLY A 80 -4.78 6.69 -14.96
C GLY A 80 -5.75 6.07 -15.96
N GLU A 81 -5.38 6.04 -17.24
CA GLU A 81 -6.19 5.37 -18.28
C GLU A 81 -6.33 3.87 -18.01
N GLN A 82 -5.23 3.20 -17.70
CA GLN A 82 -5.22 1.77 -17.41
C GLN A 82 -6.01 1.45 -16.14
N LEU A 83 -5.80 2.17 -15.04
CA LEU A 83 -6.48 1.90 -13.78
C LEU A 83 -7.99 2.11 -13.90
N ARG A 84 -8.43 3.20 -14.55
CA ARG A 84 -9.86 3.45 -14.83
C ARG A 84 -10.46 2.35 -15.72
N ALA A 85 -9.71 1.87 -16.71
CA ALA A 85 -10.17 0.78 -17.58
C ALA A 85 -10.29 -0.53 -16.80
N LEU A 86 -9.35 -0.85 -15.91
CA LEU A 86 -9.36 -2.03 -15.06
C LEU A 86 -10.56 -2.01 -14.10
N ARG A 87 -10.76 -0.92 -13.33
CA ARG A 87 -11.92 -0.81 -12.41
C ARG A 87 -13.25 -0.98 -13.17
N ARG A 88 -13.43 -0.31 -14.32
CA ARG A 88 -14.66 -0.45 -15.12
C ARG A 88 -14.89 -1.88 -15.60
N ARG A 89 -13.85 -2.57 -16.08
CA ARG A 89 -13.97 -3.97 -16.56
C ARG A 89 -14.30 -4.94 -15.44
N VAL A 90 -13.61 -4.80 -14.30
CA VAL A 90 -13.88 -5.63 -13.12
C VAL A 90 -15.31 -5.41 -12.62
N ALA A 91 -15.77 -4.16 -12.56
CA ALA A 91 -17.14 -3.82 -12.19
C ALA A 91 -18.18 -4.40 -13.15
N ALA A 92 -17.94 -4.30 -14.47
CA ALA A 92 -18.82 -4.89 -15.47
C ALA A 92 -18.86 -6.43 -15.38
N THR A 93 -17.71 -7.05 -15.10
CA THR A 93 -17.62 -8.52 -14.89
C THR A 93 -18.41 -8.93 -13.64
N ALA A 94 -18.29 -8.20 -12.55
CA ALA A 94 -19.05 -8.44 -11.31
C ALA A 94 -20.56 -8.28 -11.54
N ALA A 95 -20.99 -7.18 -12.17
CA ALA A 95 -22.39 -6.90 -12.43
C ALA A 95 -23.06 -8.02 -13.28
N GLY A 96 -22.33 -8.61 -14.23
CA GLY A 96 -22.83 -9.77 -15.02
C GLY A 96 -23.04 -11.05 -14.20
N LYS A 97 -22.67 -11.05 -12.91
CA LYS A 97 -22.77 -12.18 -11.99
C LYS A 97 -23.57 -11.86 -10.71
N GLU A 98 -24.34 -10.78 -10.73
CA GLU A 98 -25.07 -10.24 -9.56
C GLU A 98 -24.14 -9.90 -8.38
N LEU A 99 -22.89 -9.53 -8.70
CA LEU A 99 -21.87 -9.08 -7.75
C LEU A 99 -21.63 -7.58 -7.91
N ALA A 100 -21.03 -6.97 -6.89
CA ALA A 100 -20.53 -5.61 -6.90
C ALA A 100 -19.06 -5.58 -6.47
N ILE A 101 -18.40 -4.42 -6.70
CA ILE A 101 -17.01 -4.18 -6.30
C ILE A 101 -17.00 -2.98 -5.34
N GLY A 102 -16.24 -3.10 -4.28
CA GLY A 102 -15.99 -2.02 -3.32
C GLY A 102 -14.50 -1.83 -3.06
N SER A 103 -14.10 -0.60 -2.75
CA SER A 103 -12.71 -0.23 -2.44
C SER A 103 -12.62 0.61 -1.16
N ALA A 104 -12.05 0.03 -0.12
CA ALA A 104 -11.71 0.67 1.16
C ALA A 104 -10.68 -0.20 1.87
N GLY A 105 -10.01 0.29 2.93
CA GLY A 105 -8.96 -0.49 3.62
C GLY A 105 -9.48 -1.68 4.44
N THR A 106 -10.76 -1.67 4.86
CA THR A 106 -11.46 -2.80 5.48
C THR A 106 -12.92 -2.81 5.06
N HIS A 107 -13.55 -3.98 5.08
CA HIS A 107 -14.99 -4.07 4.96
C HIS A 107 -15.64 -3.72 6.32
N PRO A 108 -16.63 -2.81 6.38
CA PRO A 108 -17.17 -2.32 7.64
C PRO A 108 -17.75 -3.38 8.58
N PHE A 109 -18.39 -4.41 8.08
CA PHE A 109 -19.12 -5.39 8.91
C PHE A 109 -18.80 -6.86 8.59
N ALA A 110 -17.97 -7.18 7.62
CA ALA A 110 -17.61 -8.56 7.32
C ALA A 110 -16.80 -9.21 8.45
N MET A 111 -16.95 -10.53 8.57
CA MET A 111 -16.20 -11.38 9.48
C MET A 111 -15.15 -12.17 8.69
N TRP A 112 -13.89 -12.13 9.16
CA TRP A 112 -12.82 -12.89 8.52
C TRP A 112 -13.02 -14.41 8.65
N GLU A 113 -13.74 -14.83 9.69
CA GLU A 113 -14.08 -16.24 9.94
C GLU A 113 -14.93 -16.87 8.84
N ASP A 114 -15.71 -16.04 8.11
CA ASP A 114 -16.60 -16.47 7.02
C ASP A 114 -15.86 -16.53 5.68
N GLN A 115 -14.62 -16.06 5.62
CA GLN A 115 -13.86 -15.99 4.39
C GLN A 115 -13.08 -17.28 4.13
N ARG A 116 -13.07 -17.72 2.87
CA ARG A 116 -12.30 -18.87 2.43
C ARG A 116 -10.95 -18.43 1.89
N ILE A 117 -9.95 -19.27 2.15
CA ILE A 117 -8.59 -19.08 1.64
C ILE A 117 -8.52 -19.63 0.22
N VAL A 118 -7.93 -18.87 -0.68
CA VAL A 118 -7.69 -19.27 -2.07
C VAL A 118 -6.85 -20.55 -2.13
N ALA A 119 -7.29 -21.54 -2.88
CA ALA A 119 -6.70 -22.88 -2.94
C ALA A 119 -5.41 -22.92 -3.80
N ARG A 120 -4.45 -22.02 -3.56
CA ARG A 120 -3.13 -21.99 -4.23
C ARG A 120 -2.04 -22.48 -3.25
N PRO A 121 -0.96 -23.13 -3.74
CA PRO A 121 0.13 -23.61 -2.88
C PRO A 121 0.69 -22.52 -1.97
N ARG A 122 1.10 -21.39 -2.51
CA ARG A 122 1.66 -20.25 -1.77
C ARG A 122 0.80 -19.81 -0.59
N TYR A 123 -0.53 -19.71 -0.77
CA TYR A 123 -1.44 -19.28 0.30
C TYR A 123 -1.62 -20.35 1.37
N ARG A 124 -1.61 -21.65 1.00
CA ARG A 124 -1.62 -22.74 1.97
C ARG A 124 -0.36 -22.74 2.84
N ASP A 125 0.80 -22.51 2.23
CA ASP A 125 2.07 -22.43 2.94
C ASP A 125 2.10 -21.22 3.88
N LEU A 126 1.61 -20.04 3.42
CA LEU A 126 1.46 -18.85 4.24
C LEU A 126 0.53 -19.09 5.45
N ILE A 127 -0.65 -19.68 5.23
CA ILE A 127 -1.58 -20.03 6.32
C ILE A 127 -0.95 -21.08 7.27
N SER A 128 -0.19 -22.04 6.75
CA SER A 128 0.50 -23.01 7.58
C SER A 128 1.55 -22.37 8.47
N ALA A 129 2.28 -21.39 7.95
CA ALA A 129 3.34 -20.68 8.65
C ALA A 129 2.79 -19.67 9.67
N LEU A 130 1.79 -18.86 9.30
CA LEU A 130 1.31 -17.75 10.11
C LEU A 130 0.03 -18.06 10.90
N ARG A 131 -0.66 -19.17 10.58
CA ARG A 131 -1.81 -19.66 11.34
C ARG A 131 -2.93 -18.61 11.54
N PHE A 132 -3.24 -18.31 12.80
CA PHE A 132 -4.25 -17.34 13.22
C PHE A 132 -4.00 -15.94 12.66
N VAL A 133 -2.74 -15.51 12.59
CA VAL A 133 -2.38 -14.17 12.10
C VAL A 133 -2.81 -13.98 10.65
N ALA A 134 -2.47 -14.91 9.75
CA ALA A 134 -2.84 -14.80 8.35
C ALA A 134 -4.35 -14.92 8.10
N ARG A 135 -5.08 -15.64 8.96
CA ARG A 135 -6.55 -15.77 8.83
C ARG A 135 -7.29 -14.46 9.07
N GLN A 136 -6.72 -13.53 9.82
CA GLN A 136 -7.34 -12.23 10.11
C GLN A 136 -7.08 -11.18 9.02
N GLU A 137 -6.31 -11.51 7.98
CA GLU A 137 -5.93 -10.58 6.92
C GLU A 137 -7.09 -10.34 5.92
N LEU A 138 -8.19 -9.82 6.41
CA LEU A 138 -9.30 -9.35 5.60
C LEU A 138 -9.20 -7.83 5.42
N ILE A 139 -8.13 -7.40 4.79
CA ILE A 139 -7.76 -6.01 4.61
C ILE A 139 -7.43 -5.75 3.13
N PHE A 140 -7.47 -4.48 2.74
CA PHE A 140 -7.31 -4.08 1.34
C PHE A 140 -6.37 -2.89 1.24
N GLY A 141 -5.31 -3.05 0.47
CA GLY A 141 -4.28 -2.06 0.27
C GLY A 141 -4.22 -1.51 -1.14
N MET A 142 -3.49 -0.42 -1.25
CA MET A 142 -3.02 0.15 -2.51
C MET A 142 -1.50 0.17 -2.49
N HIS A 143 -0.88 -0.30 -3.57
CA HIS A 143 0.56 -0.27 -3.74
C HIS A 143 0.95 0.57 -4.94
N VAL A 144 2.05 1.30 -4.81
CA VAL A 144 2.61 2.12 -5.89
C VAL A 144 4.05 1.73 -6.11
N HIS A 145 4.35 1.27 -7.32
CA HIS A 145 5.69 0.97 -7.79
C HIS A 145 6.23 2.14 -8.60
N VAL A 146 7.44 2.59 -8.30
CA VAL A 146 8.14 3.61 -9.09
C VAL A 146 9.49 3.07 -9.54
N GLY A 147 9.74 3.09 -10.84
CA GLY A 147 10.99 2.60 -11.47
C GLY A 147 12.21 3.39 -11.02
N ILE A 148 13.30 2.68 -10.76
CA ILE A 148 14.61 3.23 -10.37
C ILE A 148 15.70 2.57 -11.22
N ASP A 149 16.69 3.34 -11.63
CA ASP A 149 17.73 2.99 -12.59
C ASP A 149 19.07 2.57 -11.96
N ASP A 150 19.13 2.45 -10.63
CA ASP A 150 20.34 2.06 -9.90
C ASP A 150 19.96 1.39 -8.56
N PRO A 151 20.60 0.26 -8.18
CA PRO A 151 20.24 -0.47 -6.96
C PRO A 151 20.58 0.29 -5.66
N ASP A 152 21.70 1.02 -5.60
CA ASP A 152 22.05 1.83 -4.42
C ASP A 152 21.11 3.05 -4.30
N LYS A 153 20.72 3.64 -5.44
CA LYS A 153 19.68 4.68 -5.49
C LYS A 153 18.33 4.14 -4.98
N ALA A 154 17.94 2.91 -5.33
CA ALA A 154 16.74 2.29 -4.81
C ALA A 154 16.75 2.15 -3.28
N ILE A 155 17.89 1.78 -2.70
CA ILE A 155 18.09 1.75 -1.25
C ILE A 155 18.02 3.16 -0.64
N HIS A 156 18.67 4.15 -1.25
CA HIS A 156 18.60 5.54 -0.80
C HIS A 156 17.16 6.06 -0.80
N VAL A 157 16.41 5.83 -1.88
CA VAL A 157 15.00 6.21 -2.00
C VAL A 157 14.16 5.48 -0.94
N ALA A 158 14.31 4.17 -0.79
CA ALA A 158 13.58 3.41 0.22
C ALA A 158 13.86 3.91 1.64
N ASN A 159 15.12 4.21 1.97
CA ASN A 159 15.50 4.81 3.25
C ASN A 159 14.88 6.20 3.46
N GLY A 160 14.86 7.05 2.44
CA GLY A 160 14.27 8.38 2.49
C GLY A 160 12.75 8.36 2.65
N MET A 161 12.09 7.42 1.98
CA MET A 161 10.63 7.27 2.07
C MET A 161 10.14 6.90 3.46
N ARG A 162 10.93 6.23 4.29
CA ARG A 162 10.55 5.79 5.65
C ARG A 162 9.94 6.91 6.50
N ILE A 163 10.50 8.11 6.44
CA ILE A 163 10.02 9.27 7.23
C ILE A 163 8.66 9.80 6.76
N HIS A 164 8.27 9.47 5.54
CA HIS A 164 7.03 9.93 4.93
C HIS A 164 5.87 8.92 5.03
N MET A 165 6.16 7.68 5.44
CA MET A 165 5.11 6.64 5.59
C MET A 165 3.95 7.10 6.49
N PRO A 166 4.18 7.78 7.64
CA PRO A 166 3.07 8.26 8.48
C PRO A 166 2.18 9.29 7.78
N VAL A 167 2.74 10.20 7.01
CA VAL A 167 1.96 11.23 6.28
C VAL A 167 1.14 10.58 5.17
N LEU A 168 1.73 9.65 4.39
CA LEU A 168 1.00 8.90 3.36
C LEU A 168 -0.14 8.06 3.96
N LEU A 169 0.10 7.42 5.10
CA LEU A 169 -0.95 6.69 5.83
C LEU A 169 -2.06 7.63 6.30
N GLY A 170 -1.73 8.80 6.86
CA GLY A 170 -2.72 9.79 7.28
C GLY A 170 -3.59 10.30 6.13
N LEU A 171 -3.00 10.51 4.95
CA LEU A 171 -3.72 10.90 3.73
C LEU A 171 -4.65 9.78 3.22
N SER A 172 -4.14 8.56 3.18
CA SER A 172 -4.80 7.41 2.57
C SER A 172 -5.72 6.62 3.49
N ALA A 173 -5.79 6.94 4.80
CA ALA A 173 -6.60 6.21 5.77
C ALA A 173 -8.06 6.10 5.32
N ASN A 174 -8.57 4.86 5.22
CA ASN A 174 -9.87 4.54 4.65
C ASN A 174 -10.48 3.27 5.27
N SER A 175 -10.27 3.05 6.60
CA SER A 175 -10.75 1.83 7.27
C SER A 175 -11.13 2.08 8.73
N PRO A 176 -12.17 2.92 9.01
CA PRO A 176 -12.55 3.26 10.39
C PRO A 176 -13.44 2.21 11.07
N PHE A 177 -13.91 1.21 10.33
CA PHE A 177 -14.81 0.17 10.82
C PHE A 177 -14.21 -1.21 10.69
N TRP A 178 -14.54 -2.10 11.63
CA TRP A 178 -14.15 -3.50 11.61
C TRP A 178 -15.14 -4.36 12.39
N ARG A 179 -15.55 -5.51 11.83
CA ARG A 179 -16.44 -6.48 12.48
C ARG A 179 -17.72 -5.84 13.04
N ALA A 180 -18.37 -5.07 12.23
CA ALA A 180 -19.62 -4.35 12.52
C ALA A 180 -19.51 -3.31 13.65
N ALA A 181 -18.31 -2.76 13.90
CA ALA A 181 -18.12 -1.75 14.94
C ALA A 181 -17.18 -0.63 14.50
N PRO A 182 -17.42 0.62 14.97
CA PRO A 182 -16.42 1.68 14.89
C PRO A 182 -15.19 1.30 15.73
N THR A 183 -14.01 1.38 15.15
CA THR A 183 -12.76 0.99 15.85
C THR A 183 -12.11 2.15 16.59
N GLY A 184 -12.50 3.38 16.23
CA GLY A 184 -11.85 4.59 16.67
C GLY A 184 -10.50 4.84 16.00
N MET A 185 -10.12 4.05 14.98
CA MET A 185 -8.95 4.24 14.13
C MET A 185 -9.37 4.90 12.83
N ALA A 186 -8.45 5.65 12.18
CA ALA A 186 -8.64 6.09 10.80
C ALA A 186 -8.22 4.98 9.80
N SER A 187 -7.17 4.21 10.14
CA SER A 187 -6.77 3.00 9.42
C SER A 187 -6.70 1.80 10.36
N THR A 188 -7.76 0.99 10.36
CA THR A 188 -7.80 -0.29 11.08
C THR A 188 -6.98 -1.35 10.35
N ARG A 189 -6.82 -1.24 9.03
CA ARG A 189 -5.91 -2.09 8.25
C ARG A 189 -4.52 -2.15 8.86
N THR A 190 -3.98 -1.01 9.26
CA THR A 190 -2.60 -0.91 9.79
C THR A 190 -2.35 -1.81 11.01
N PRO A 191 -3.11 -1.76 12.13
CA PRO A 191 -2.87 -2.64 13.27
C PRO A 191 -3.19 -4.11 12.98
N ILE A 192 -4.12 -4.43 12.08
CA ILE A 192 -4.39 -5.82 11.67
C ILE A 192 -3.15 -6.38 10.96
N PHE A 193 -2.65 -5.68 9.97
CA PHE A 193 -1.47 -6.10 9.21
C PHE A 193 -0.21 -6.13 10.09
N ARG A 194 -0.10 -5.27 11.13
CA ARG A 194 1.04 -5.26 12.06
C ARG A 194 1.25 -6.60 12.81
N ALA A 195 0.27 -7.46 12.86
CA ALA A 195 0.42 -8.79 13.44
C ALA A 195 1.34 -9.71 12.62
N PHE A 196 1.56 -9.41 11.34
CA PHE A 196 2.46 -10.18 10.48
C PHE A 196 3.93 -9.96 10.86
N PRO A 197 4.80 -10.96 10.70
CA PRO A 197 6.24 -10.77 10.84
C PRO A 197 6.79 -9.94 9.67
N ARG A 198 7.91 -9.25 9.89
CA ARG A 198 8.63 -8.50 8.85
C ARG A 198 7.77 -7.42 8.16
N ILE A 199 6.93 -6.75 8.94
CA ILE A 199 6.02 -5.68 8.51
C ILE A 199 6.46 -4.33 9.08
N GLY A 200 5.81 -3.28 8.61
CA GLY A 200 5.96 -1.92 9.10
C GLY A 200 7.09 -1.16 8.42
N ILE A 201 7.53 -0.06 9.03
CA ILE A 201 8.63 0.72 8.49
C ILE A 201 9.91 -0.11 8.55
N PRO A 202 10.59 -0.35 7.40
CA PRO A 202 11.78 -1.19 7.37
C PRO A 202 12.94 -0.59 8.17
N PRO A 203 13.95 -1.41 8.54
CA PRO A 203 15.24 -0.87 8.95
C PRO A 203 15.87 -0.06 7.82
N SER A 204 16.82 0.80 8.12
CA SER A 204 17.66 1.40 7.09
C SER A 204 18.74 0.41 6.63
N TYR A 205 19.10 0.51 5.36
CA TYR A 205 20.17 -0.27 4.74
C TYR A 205 21.28 0.70 4.32
N GLU A 206 22.53 0.25 4.38
CA GLU A 206 23.67 1.09 4.00
C GLU A 206 23.72 1.30 2.47
N ASN A 207 23.53 0.22 1.73
CA ASN A 207 23.57 0.13 0.27
C ASN A 207 22.88 -1.16 -0.19
N TRP A 208 22.91 -1.45 -1.50
CA TRP A 208 22.34 -2.67 -2.07
C TRP A 208 22.98 -3.95 -1.52
N GLU A 209 24.31 -3.97 -1.37
CA GLU A 209 25.02 -5.14 -0.82
C GLU A 209 24.59 -5.47 0.62
N ASP A 210 24.35 -4.45 1.47
CA ASP A 210 23.82 -4.66 2.83
C ASP A 210 22.39 -5.22 2.81
N TYR A 211 21.53 -4.71 1.90
CA TYR A 211 20.17 -5.23 1.70
C TYR A 211 20.20 -6.69 1.27
N GLU A 212 20.94 -6.99 0.20
CA GLU A 212 21.11 -8.32 -0.36
C GLU A 212 21.60 -9.31 0.68
N ARG A 213 22.69 -9.00 1.39
CA ARG A 213 23.24 -9.85 2.46
C ARG A 213 22.21 -10.20 3.54
N ARG A 214 21.36 -9.24 3.94
CA ARG A 214 20.31 -9.48 4.96
C ARG A 214 19.20 -10.37 4.44
N ILE A 215 18.80 -10.21 3.18
CA ILE A 215 17.81 -11.08 2.52
C ILE A 215 18.34 -12.50 2.44
N GLU A 216 19.54 -12.67 1.89
CA GLU A 216 20.19 -13.96 1.75
C GLU A 216 20.37 -14.69 3.07
N PHE A 217 20.72 -13.96 4.13
CA PHE A 217 20.78 -14.54 5.48
C PHE A 217 19.45 -15.17 5.89
N MET A 218 18.31 -14.51 5.63
CA MET A 218 16.99 -15.02 5.98
C MET A 218 16.58 -16.21 5.09
N ILE A 219 16.91 -16.18 3.80
CA ILE A 219 16.66 -17.28 2.85
C ILE A 219 17.47 -18.51 3.27
N ASN A 220 18.76 -18.35 3.52
CA ASN A 220 19.66 -19.46 3.92
C ASN A 220 19.32 -20.04 5.30
N ALA A 221 18.74 -19.21 6.18
CA ALA A 221 18.21 -19.68 7.45
C ALA A 221 16.84 -20.39 7.32
N GLY A 222 16.26 -20.43 6.13
CA GLY A 222 14.94 -21.03 5.88
C GLY A 222 13.78 -20.24 6.51
N VAL A 223 13.98 -18.94 6.79
CA VAL A 223 12.96 -18.07 7.41
C VAL A 223 11.98 -17.51 6.38
N ILE A 224 12.48 -17.25 5.17
CA ILE A 224 11.71 -16.80 4.01
C ILE A 224 12.17 -17.54 2.76
N GLU A 225 11.30 -17.64 1.76
CA GLU A 225 11.65 -18.23 0.46
C GLU A 225 12.34 -17.21 -0.44
N ASP A 226 11.86 -15.96 -0.42
CA ASP A 226 12.41 -14.85 -1.18
C ASP A 226 12.06 -13.51 -0.52
N TYR A 227 12.53 -12.39 -1.10
CA TYR A 227 12.31 -11.03 -0.58
C TYR A 227 10.82 -10.61 -0.58
N THR A 228 9.92 -11.28 -1.30
CA THR A 228 8.50 -10.93 -1.32
C THR A 228 7.80 -11.24 0.01
N TYR A 229 8.44 -12.03 0.89
CA TYR A 229 8.01 -12.26 2.27
C TYR A 229 8.40 -11.14 3.25
N LEU A 230 8.99 -10.04 2.76
CA LEU A 230 9.20 -8.81 3.51
C LEU A 230 8.03 -7.87 3.22
N TRP A 231 7.05 -7.80 4.10
CA TRP A 231 5.84 -6.98 3.94
C TRP A 231 6.01 -5.57 4.49
N HIS A 232 7.20 -4.96 4.30
CA HIS A 232 7.48 -3.61 4.74
C HIS A 232 6.62 -2.56 4.03
N ASP A 233 6.38 -1.42 4.69
CA ASP A 233 5.61 -0.29 4.16
C ASP A 233 6.22 0.35 2.92
N VAL A 234 7.54 0.28 2.80
CA VAL A 234 8.33 0.61 1.62
C VAL A 234 9.34 -0.50 1.37
N ARG A 235 9.46 -0.96 0.13
CA ARG A 235 10.27 -2.11 -0.25
C ARG A 235 10.97 -1.90 -1.58
N PRO A 236 12.32 -2.01 -1.67
CA PRO A 236 12.97 -2.24 -2.95
C PRO A 236 12.43 -3.53 -3.56
N HIS A 237 12.02 -3.49 -4.84
CA HIS A 237 11.46 -4.64 -5.54
C HIS A 237 12.37 -5.06 -6.70
N PRO A 238 13.37 -5.96 -6.46
CA PRO A 238 14.41 -6.32 -7.44
C PRO A 238 13.86 -6.79 -8.78
N LYS A 239 12.88 -7.69 -8.77
CA LYS A 239 12.29 -8.28 -9.99
C LYS A 239 11.69 -7.24 -10.95
N PHE A 240 11.13 -6.15 -10.41
CA PHE A 240 10.51 -5.10 -11.21
C PHE A 240 11.43 -3.89 -11.41
N GLY A 241 12.53 -3.79 -10.65
CA GLY A 241 13.42 -2.61 -10.69
C GLY A 241 12.74 -1.35 -10.14
N THR A 242 11.93 -1.49 -9.09
CA THR A 242 11.12 -0.41 -8.53
C THR A 242 11.33 -0.25 -7.02
N VAL A 243 11.00 0.93 -6.50
CA VAL A 243 10.66 1.09 -5.09
C VAL A 243 9.14 1.04 -4.96
N GLU A 244 8.65 0.18 -4.08
CA GLU A 244 7.24 -0.12 -3.86
C GLU A 244 6.78 0.50 -2.54
N ILE A 245 5.70 1.28 -2.56
CA ILE A 245 5.05 1.89 -1.40
C ILE A 245 3.75 1.16 -1.12
N ARG A 246 3.62 0.58 0.10
CA ARG A 246 2.57 -0.38 0.50
C ARG A 246 1.73 0.09 1.69
N VAL A 247 2.08 1.23 2.30
CA VAL A 247 1.49 1.70 3.56
C VAL A 247 0.02 2.11 3.44
N MET A 248 -0.45 2.41 2.23
CA MET A 248 -1.74 3.03 1.95
C MET A 248 -2.90 2.04 2.00
N ASP A 249 -4.01 2.45 2.61
CA ASP A 249 -5.30 1.77 2.45
C ASP A 249 -5.79 1.89 1.01
N SER A 250 -6.56 0.91 0.53
CA SER A 250 -7.22 0.99 -0.77
C SER A 250 -8.21 2.17 -0.80
N GLN A 251 -8.22 2.94 -1.91
CA GLN A 251 -8.97 4.19 -2.02
C GLN A 251 -10.32 3.98 -2.70
N THR A 252 -11.38 4.51 -2.10
CA THR A 252 -12.72 4.43 -2.66
C THR A 252 -12.80 5.17 -4.00
N HIS A 253 -12.41 6.45 -4.03
CA HIS A 253 -12.36 7.23 -5.27
C HIS A 253 -11.06 6.97 -6.03
N ILE A 254 -11.17 6.64 -7.30
CA ILE A 254 -10.02 6.38 -8.16
C ILE A 254 -9.09 7.59 -8.29
N GLU A 255 -9.65 8.81 -8.26
CA GLU A 255 -8.86 10.03 -8.34
C GLU A 255 -7.93 10.17 -7.12
N HIS A 256 -8.35 9.70 -5.93
CA HIS A 256 -7.47 9.66 -4.75
C HIS A 256 -6.32 8.67 -4.93
N SER A 257 -6.57 7.50 -5.55
CA SER A 257 -5.50 6.56 -5.90
C SER A 257 -4.47 7.21 -6.82
N LEU A 258 -4.93 7.90 -7.86
CA LEU A 258 -4.06 8.56 -8.83
C LEU A 258 -3.30 9.74 -8.21
N GLY A 259 -3.96 10.54 -7.38
CA GLY A 259 -3.32 11.64 -6.65
C GLY A 259 -2.22 11.16 -5.71
N LEU A 260 -2.49 10.10 -4.94
CA LEU A 260 -1.50 9.49 -4.05
C LEU A 260 -0.35 8.86 -4.84
N ALA A 261 -0.61 8.22 -5.98
CA ALA A 261 0.42 7.68 -6.86
C ALA A 261 1.32 8.77 -7.45
N ALA A 262 0.74 9.90 -7.89
CA ALA A 262 1.49 11.05 -8.37
C ALA A 262 2.36 11.68 -7.26
N LEU A 263 1.82 11.80 -6.04
CA LEU A 263 2.57 12.27 -4.88
C LEU A 263 3.77 11.35 -4.59
N VAL A 264 3.55 10.04 -4.57
CA VAL A 264 4.61 9.04 -4.37
C VAL A 264 5.68 9.13 -5.47
N GLN A 265 5.28 9.24 -6.74
CA GLN A 265 6.21 9.37 -7.86
C GLN A 265 7.10 10.61 -7.72
N ALA A 266 6.52 11.76 -7.36
CA ALA A 266 7.25 13.01 -7.13
C ALA A 266 8.24 12.89 -5.96
N MET A 267 7.84 12.23 -4.85
CA MET A 267 8.71 11.98 -3.71
C MET A 267 9.89 11.07 -4.06
N VAL A 268 9.65 10.03 -4.84
CA VAL A 268 10.70 9.12 -5.33
C VAL A 268 11.68 9.87 -6.22
N LYS A 269 11.19 10.75 -7.12
CA LYS A 269 12.05 11.60 -7.96
C LYS A 269 12.92 12.53 -7.11
N GLU A 270 12.35 13.23 -6.14
CA GLU A 270 13.13 14.11 -5.24
C GLU A 270 14.28 13.34 -4.56
N LEU A 271 13.97 12.16 -3.99
CA LEU A 271 14.96 11.35 -3.29
C LEU A 271 16.02 10.76 -4.23
N ALA A 272 15.64 10.40 -5.45
CA ALA A 272 16.58 9.95 -6.48
C ALA A 272 17.54 11.08 -6.89
N GLU A 273 17.04 12.30 -7.07
CA GLU A 273 17.87 13.48 -7.34
C GLU A 273 18.79 13.84 -6.15
N HIS A 274 18.34 13.58 -4.92
CA HIS A 274 19.21 13.71 -3.74
C HIS A 274 20.39 12.73 -3.80
N PHE A 275 20.13 11.47 -4.22
CA PHE A 275 21.20 10.48 -4.42
C PHE A 275 22.19 10.95 -5.49
N ASP A 276 21.71 11.35 -6.66
CA ASP A 276 22.54 11.82 -7.77
C ASP A 276 23.38 13.05 -7.40
N ALA A 277 22.87 13.91 -6.54
CA ALA A 277 23.58 15.07 -5.98
C ALA A 277 24.51 14.73 -4.80
N GLY A 278 24.62 13.47 -4.39
CA GLY A 278 25.42 13.04 -3.25
C GLY A 278 24.92 13.55 -1.90
N ARG A 279 23.63 13.91 -1.79
CA ARG A 279 23.05 14.40 -0.55
C ARG A 279 22.80 13.25 0.42
N ARG A 280 23.11 13.49 1.69
CA ARG A 280 22.85 12.52 2.77
C ARG A 280 21.41 12.66 3.27
N LEU A 281 20.79 11.54 3.57
CA LEU A 281 19.50 11.51 4.26
C LEU A 281 19.67 11.79 5.76
N SER A 282 18.68 12.48 6.34
CA SER A 282 18.57 12.56 7.79
C SER A 282 18.14 11.19 8.34
N SER A 283 18.78 10.78 9.42
CA SER A 283 18.46 9.55 10.13
C SER A 283 17.71 9.86 11.42
N TYR A 284 16.64 9.13 11.65
CA TYR A 284 15.82 9.25 12.87
C TYR A 284 15.65 7.87 13.53
N PRO A 285 15.51 7.82 14.86
CA PRO A 285 15.23 6.57 15.56
C PRO A 285 13.99 5.88 15.01
N TRP A 286 14.08 4.56 14.84
CA TRP A 286 12.96 3.78 14.28
C TRP A 286 11.70 3.92 15.12
N GLU A 287 11.84 3.99 16.44
CA GLU A 287 10.75 4.13 17.40
C GLU A 287 9.92 5.40 17.16
N MET A 288 10.56 6.48 16.73
CA MET A 288 9.86 7.74 16.41
C MET A 288 9.07 7.65 15.11
N LEU A 289 9.61 6.91 14.14
CA LEU A 289 8.90 6.64 12.87
C LEU A 289 7.67 5.76 13.12
N ASP A 290 7.83 4.72 13.94
CA ASP A 290 6.76 3.79 14.30
C ASP A 290 5.68 4.46 15.15
N GLU A 291 6.05 5.34 16.10
CA GLU A 291 5.11 6.15 16.86
C GLU A 291 4.29 7.07 15.94
N ASN A 292 4.93 7.77 15.01
CA ASN A 292 4.24 8.59 14.03
C ASN A 292 3.30 7.77 13.14
N LYS A 293 3.70 6.55 12.76
CA LYS A 293 2.83 5.63 12.02
C LYS A 293 1.60 5.23 12.84
N TRP A 294 1.78 4.94 14.13
CA TRP A 294 0.67 4.66 15.04
C TRP A 294 -0.29 5.84 15.15
N LEU A 295 0.24 7.06 15.35
CA LEU A 295 -0.57 8.27 15.43
C LEU A 295 -1.36 8.52 14.13
N ALA A 296 -0.73 8.31 12.98
CA ALA A 296 -1.39 8.41 11.67
C ALA A 296 -2.49 7.36 11.50
N ALA A 297 -2.23 6.10 11.86
CA ALA A 297 -3.24 5.04 11.80
C ALA A 297 -4.42 5.34 12.73
N ARG A 298 -4.15 5.88 13.92
CA ARG A 298 -5.17 6.19 14.94
C ARG A 298 -6.01 7.40 14.56
N HIS A 299 -5.39 8.47 14.09
CA HIS A 299 -6.04 9.77 13.97
C HIS A 299 -6.17 10.28 12.53
N GLY A 300 -5.49 9.65 11.56
CA GLY A 300 -5.51 10.12 10.17
C GLY A 300 -5.04 11.57 10.02
N LEU A 301 -5.78 12.32 9.21
CA LEU A 301 -5.53 13.75 8.98
C LEU A 301 -5.94 14.65 10.15
N GLU A 302 -6.80 14.17 11.04
CA GLU A 302 -7.33 14.96 12.16
C GLU A 302 -6.40 14.96 13.39
N GLY A 303 -5.33 14.17 13.33
CA GLY A 303 -4.35 14.07 14.40
C GLY A 303 -3.14 14.96 14.24
N GLU A 304 -2.16 14.70 15.10
CA GLU A 304 -0.84 15.32 15.07
C GLU A 304 0.24 14.24 15.01
N LEU A 305 1.31 14.54 14.30
CA LEU A 305 2.53 13.76 14.25
C LEU A 305 3.68 14.53 14.93
N VAL A 306 4.73 13.84 15.25
CA VAL A 306 6.00 14.50 15.64
C VAL A 306 6.71 14.95 14.36
N ASP A 307 6.91 16.23 14.20
CA ASP A 307 7.78 16.80 13.15
C ASP A 307 9.23 16.45 13.51
N LEU A 308 9.81 15.52 12.79
CA LEU A 308 11.09 14.90 13.16
C LEU A 308 12.26 15.89 13.28
N PRO A 309 12.36 16.95 12.42
CA PRO A 309 13.42 17.94 12.55
C PRO A 309 13.30 18.83 13.80
N SER A 310 12.09 19.23 14.19
CA SER A 310 11.86 20.14 15.32
C SER A 310 11.54 19.42 16.62
N SER A 311 11.11 18.17 16.55
CA SER A 311 10.53 17.37 17.64
C SER A 311 9.22 17.94 18.22
N ASP A 312 8.57 18.87 17.52
CA ASP A 312 7.27 19.42 17.90
C ASP A 312 6.11 18.53 17.44
N ARG A 313 4.99 18.64 18.14
CA ARG A 313 3.71 18.08 17.66
C ARG A 313 3.12 19.04 16.63
N VAL A 314 2.89 18.52 15.43
CA VAL A 314 2.36 19.29 14.31
C VAL A 314 1.18 18.53 13.69
N SER A 315 0.12 19.24 13.33
CA SER A 315 -1.03 18.66 12.63
C SER A 315 -0.58 17.83 11.44
N THR A 316 -1.08 16.59 11.33
CA THR A 316 -0.84 15.71 10.18
C THR A 316 -1.19 16.42 8.87
N ARG A 317 -2.27 17.16 8.86
CA ARG A 317 -2.73 17.96 7.72
C ARG A 317 -1.71 19.02 7.32
N ALA A 318 -1.10 19.71 8.29
CA ALA A 318 -0.07 20.73 8.02
C ALA A 318 1.22 20.11 7.47
N LEU A 319 1.62 18.94 7.97
CA LEU A 319 2.78 18.22 7.42
C LEU A 319 2.49 17.73 5.99
N ALA A 320 1.28 17.25 5.73
CA ALA A 320 0.88 16.81 4.39
C ALA A 320 0.80 17.98 3.40
N TRP A 321 0.33 19.17 3.80
CA TRP A 321 0.39 20.38 2.97
C TRP A 321 1.84 20.77 2.64
N ARG A 322 2.74 20.78 3.64
CA ARG A 322 4.17 21.06 3.39
C ARG A 322 4.81 20.07 2.42
N LEU A 323 4.44 18.79 2.53
CA LEU A 323 4.90 17.75 1.60
C LEU A 323 4.37 18.00 0.20
N LEU A 324 3.07 18.23 0.06
CA LEU A 324 2.42 18.48 -1.22
C LEU A 324 3.04 19.68 -1.95
N ASP A 325 3.19 20.82 -1.25
CA ASP A 325 3.78 22.03 -1.83
C ASP A 325 5.22 21.79 -2.31
N ARG A 326 6.01 21.04 -1.54
CA ARG A 326 7.37 20.67 -1.93
C ARG A 326 7.39 19.78 -3.19
N MET A 327 6.40 18.89 -3.34
CA MET A 327 6.37 17.94 -4.46
C MET A 327 5.86 18.54 -5.77
N ARG A 328 5.27 19.73 -5.79
CA ARG A 328 4.67 20.34 -7.00
C ARG A 328 5.66 20.50 -8.15
N GLU A 329 6.90 20.92 -7.87
CA GLU A 329 7.94 21.07 -8.90
C GLU A 329 8.27 19.72 -9.52
N HIS A 330 8.55 18.70 -8.70
CA HIS A 330 8.85 17.35 -9.18
C HIS A 330 7.68 16.71 -9.94
N ALA A 331 6.44 16.92 -9.48
CA ALA A 331 5.25 16.46 -10.18
C ALA A 331 5.05 17.18 -11.52
N THR A 332 5.38 18.47 -11.60
CA THR A 332 5.34 19.24 -12.85
C THR A 332 6.32 18.67 -13.87
N ASP A 333 7.54 18.36 -13.45
CA ASP A 333 8.57 17.74 -14.32
C ASP A 333 8.14 16.36 -14.85
N LEU A 334 7.35 15.64 -14.07
CA LEU A 334 6.80 14.33 -14.42
C LEU A 334 5.49 14.40 -15.21
N GLY A 335 4.92 15.61 -15.41
CA GLY A 335 3.63 15.80 -16.06
C GLY A 335 2.44 15.29 -15.21
N ALA A 336 2.60 15.21 -13.88
CA ALA A 336 1.66 14.62 -12.93
C ALA A 336 1.09 15.65 -11.92
N VAL A 337 1.24 16.96 -12.19
CA VAL A 337 0.85 18.02 -11.25
C VAL A 337 -0.67 18.11 -11.08
N ASN A 338 -1.43 17.80 -12.12
CA ASN A 338 -2.90 17.89 -12.07
C ASN A 338 -3.51 16.82 -11.14
N GLU A 339 -2.89 15.66 -11.03
CA GLU A 339 -3.33 14.59 -10.15
C GLU A 339 -3.19 14.96 -8.67
N LEU A 340 -2.32 15.92 -8.35
CA LEU A 340 -2.16 16.43 -6.98
C LEU A 340 -3.40 17.20 -6.47
N ASP A 341 -4.31 17.64 -7.35
CA ASP A 341 -5.58 18.26 -6.96
C ASP A 341 -6.42 17.29 -6.11
N ALA A 342 -6.32 15.98 -6.37
CA ALA A 342 -7.01 14.98 -5.56
C ALA A 342 -6.40 14.85 -4.14
N VAL A 343 -5.09 15.10 -3.99
CA VAL A 343 -4.47 15.19 -2.66
C VAL A 343 -4.93 16.44 -1.92
N GLU A 344 -5.09 17.58 -2.61
CA GLU A 344 -5.69 18.78 -2.03
C GLU A 344 -7.14 18.53 -1.60
N GLU A 345 -7.89 17.74 -2.37
CA GLU A 345 -9.24 17.35 -1.98
C GLU A 345 -9.24 16.52 -0.69
N LEU A 346 -8.35 15.54 -0.54
CA LEU A 346 -8.17 14.80 0.72
C LEU A 346 -7.86 15.73 1.90
N LEU A 347 -7.00 16.72 1.67
CA LEU A 347 -6.60 17.69 2.69
C LEU A 347 -7.72 18.68 3.06
N THR A 348 -8.60 19.01 2.16
CA THR A 348 -9.68 20.00 2.39
C THR A 348 -10.99 19.36 2.83
N ARG A 349 -11.35 18.21 2.27
CA ARG A 349 -12.64 17.53 2.49
C ARG A 349 -12.56 16.30 3.37
N GLY A 350 -11.34 15.90 3.78
CA GLY A 350 -11.10 14.68 4.56
C GLY A 350 -10.82 13.46 3.69
N ASN A 351 -10.12 12.48 4.29
CA ASN A 351 -9.80 11.21 3.69
C ASN A 351 -10.99 10.24 3.69
N GLY A 352 -10.81 9.04 3.16
CA GLY A 352 -11.88 8.04 3.09
C GLY A 352 -12.46 7.67 4.46
N ALA A 353 -11.61 7.59 5.50
CA ALA A 353 -12.09 7.30 6.85
C ALA A 353 -13.03 8.38 7.39
N ALA A 354 -12.70 9.64 7.21
CA ALA A 354 -13.56 10.76 7.62
C ALA A 354 -14.90 10.74 6.88
N ARG A 355 -14.89 10.45 5.58
CA ARG A 355 -16.11 10.33 4.76
C ARG A 355 -17.01 9.19 5.23
N GLN A 356 -16.45 8.01 5.47
CA GLN A 356 -17.20 6.86 6.01
C GLN A 356 -17.82 7.17 7.39
N VAL A 357 -17.09 7.85 8.27
CA VAL A 357 -17.60 8.24 9.59
C VAL A 357 -18.77 9.21 9.47
N VAL A 358 -18.72 10.20 8.56
CA VAL A 358 -19.83 11.13 8.32
C VAL A 358 -21.11 10.39 7.89
N VAL A 359 -20.99 9.43 6.97
CA VAL A 359 -22.14 8.60 6.53
C VAL A 359 -22.71 7.79 7.73
N TYR A 360 -21.84 7.19 8.51
CA TYR A 360 -22.26 6.40 9.66
C TYR A 360 -22.92 7.26 10.75
N GLU A 361 -22.37 8.42 11.06
CA GLU A 361 -22.94 9.31 12.08
C GLU A 361 -24.34 9.82 11.72
N ALA A 362 -24.62 9.97 10.42
CA ALA A 362 -25.93 10.38 9.91
C ALA A 362 -27.00 9.29 10.08
N ASN A 363 -26.65 8.02 9.91
CA ASN A 363 -27.60 6.93 9.74
C ASN A 363 -27.46 5.81 10.81
N HIS A 364 -26.29 5.68 11.44
CA HIS A 364 -25.90 4.57 12.30
C HIS A 364 -26.08 3.19 11.63
N ASP A 365 -25.92 3.15 10.29
CA ASP A 365 -26.05 1.94 9.48
C ASP A 365 -24.78 1.74 8.63
N LEU A 366 -24.09 0.62 8.87
CA LEU A 366 -22.88 0.27 8.14
C LEU A 366 -23.18 -0.22 6.70
N ARG A 367 -24.44 -0.59 6.41
CA ARG A 367 -24.85 -0.92 5.03
C ARG A 367 -24.90 0.34 4.18
N GLU A 368 -25.34 1.46 4.72
CA GLU A 368 -25.31 2.77 4.04
C GLU A 368 -23.86 3.19 3.77
N VAL A 369 -22.94 2.96 4.73
CA VAL A 369 -21.51 3.18 4.50
C VAL A 369 -21.00 2.33 3.33
N MET A 370 -21.39 1.06 3.27
CA MET A 370 -20.96 0.15 2.21
C MET A 370 -21.58 0.51 0.85
N ALA A 371 -22.85 0.95 0.85
CA ALA A 371 -23.52 1.44 -0.36
C ALA A 371 -22.80 2.66 -0.96
N GLU A 372 -22.38 3.61 -0.12
CA GLU A 372 -21.60 4.78 -0.54
C GLU A 372 -20.21 4.35 -1.07
N ILE A 373 -19.53 3.42 -0.40
CA ILE A 373 -18.25 2.88 -0.88
C ILE A 373 -18.42 2.27 -2.28
N VAL A 374 -19.44 1.43 -2.48
CA VAL A 374 -19.70 0.79 -3.79
C VAL A 374 -20.00 1.84 -4.85
N ALA A 375 -20.88 2.79 -4.56
CA ALA A 375 -21.26 3.85 -5.51
C ALA A 375 -20.05 4.69 -5.93
N ALA A 376 -19.21 5.11 -4.96
CA ALA A 376 -18.04 5.93 -5.21
C ALA A 376 -16.86 5.15 -5.83
N THR A 377 -16.78 3.83 -5.62
CA THR A 377 -15.76 2.98 -6.29
C THR A 377 -15.98 2.94 -7.81
N LEU A 378 -17.23 3.10 -8.25
CA LEU A 378 -17.65 3.00 -9.65
C LEU A 378 -17.81 4.37 -10.33
N ALA A 379 -17.75 5.46 -9.59
CA ALA A 379 -17.85 6.82 -10.10
C ALA A 379 -16.52 7.25 -10.75
#